data_63f761ace75c0be1d73cfa7d5f83739a
#
_entry.id   63f761ace75c0be1d73cfa7d5f83739a
#
_cell.length_a   1.000
_cell.length_b   1.000
_cell.length_c   1.000
_cell.angle_alpha   90.00
_cell.angle_beta   90.00
_cell.angle_gamma   90.00
#
_symmetry.space_group_name_H-M   'P 1'
#
loop_
_entity.id
_entity.type
_entity.pdbx_description
1 polymer ?
#
loop_
_entity_poly.entity_id
_entity_poly.type
_entity_poly.pdbx_seq_one_letter_code
_entity_poly.pdbx_strand_id
1 'polypeptide(L)'
;MAKSESELVSNRRARHDYEILETYEAGIVLLGTEIKSLRNHGGTLQDAFVMIEKGEAWLKNASIAPYSYGNVFNHEDRRDRKLLLHKQEIEKLKKIVEQKGLTIIPLGMYLRKGFVKVKIAVGRGKKQHDKRSSIKAREQKREIERELKG
;
A
#
# COMPACT_ATOMS: atom_id res chain seq x y z
N MET A 1 -0.71 20.81 -9.36
CA MET A 1 0.27 20.23 -8.72
C MET A 1 0.09 19.93 -7.29
N ALA A 2 0.78 19.02 -6.90
CA ALA A 2 0.64 18.51 -5.57
C ALA A 2 0.96 19.50 -4.48
N LYS A 3 1.20 20.73 -4.83
CA LYS A 3 1.55 21.74 -3.86
C LYS A 3 0.49 22.03 -2.83
N SER A 4 -0.77 21.84 -3.18
CA SER A 4 -1.84 22.06 -2.23
C SER A 4 -2.01 20.90 -1.28
N GLU A 5 -1.25 19.84 -1.49
CA GLU A 5 -1.33 18.64 -0.69
C GLU A 5 -0.03 18.46 0.06
N SER A 6 -0.13 18.13 1.34
CA SER A 6 1.04 17.85 2.14
C SER A 6 1.27 16.36 2.20
N GLU A 7 2.36 15.91 1.62
CA GLU A 7 2.72 14.51 1.69
C GLU A 7 3.17 14.15 3.08
N LEU A 8 2.58 13.13 3.65
CA LEU A 8 2.91 12.65 4.99
C LEU A 8 3.78 11.40 4.95
N VAL A 9 3.48 10.51 4.01
CA VAL A 9 4.19 9.24 3.87
C VAL A 9 4.28 8.93 2.39
N SER A 10 5.44 8.43 1.98
CA SER A 10 5.65 7.99 0.61
C SER A 10 6.11 6.54 0.63
N ASN A 11 5.58 5.74 -0.28
CA ASN A 11 5.98 4.35 -0.42
C ASN A 11 6.74 4.18 -1.73
N ARG A 12 7.98 4.60 -1.72
CA ARG A 12 8.81 4.55 -2.92
C ARG A 12 9.04 3.13 -3.41
N ARG A 13 9.11 2.21 -2.47
CA ARG A 13 9.37 0.81 -2.77
C ARG A 13 8.27 0.18 -3.60
N ALA A 14 7.04 0.67 -3.43
CA ALA A 14 5.91 0.13 -4.14
C ALA A 14 6.09 0.24 -5.65
N ARG A 15 6.54 1.39 -6.12
CA ARG A 15 6.73 1.57 -7.57
C ARG A 15 7.92 0.81 -8.11
N HIS A 16 8.85 0.50 -7.25
CA HIS A 16 9.99 -0.34 -7.63
C HIS A 16 9.58 -1.80 -7.72
N ASP A 17 8.77 -2.25 -6.79
CA ASP A 17 8.41 -3.66 -6.66
C ASP A 17 7.19 -4.06 -7.49
N TYR A 18 6.37 -3.11 -7.86
CA TYR A 18 5.10 -3.40 -8.55
C TYR A 18 4.93 -2.56 -9.79
N GLU A 19 4.35 -3.18 -10.80
CA GLU A 19 3.85 -2.45 -11.95
C GLU A 19 2.48 -1.88 -11.56
N ILE A 20 2.33 -0.56 -11.61
CA ILE A 20 1.10 0.10 -11.18
C ILE A 20 0.12 0.12 -12.34
N LEU A 21 -1.04 -0.48 -12.16
CA LEU A 21 -2.04 -0.60 -13.21
C LEU A 21 -3.15 0.42 -13.09
N GLU A 22 -3.64 0.65 -11.87
CA GLU A 22 -4.69 1.61 -11.58
C GLU A 22 -4.45 2.23 -10.23
N THR A 23 -4.92 3.47 -10.04
CA THR A 23 -4.81 4.12 -8.74
C THR A 23 -6.17 4.64 -8.30
N TYR A 24 -6.35 4.71 -6.98
CA TYR A 24 -7.55 5.21 -6.34
C TYR A 24 -7.15 6.08 -5.17
N GLU A 25 -8.00 7.05 -4.85
CA GLU A 25 -7.82 7.83 -3.64
C GLU A 25 -8.84 7.35 -2.61
N ALA A 26 -8.35 6.99 -1.42
CA ALA A 26 -9.20 6.52 -0.34
C ALA A 26 -9.11 7.46 0.84
N GLY A 27 -10.20 7.62 1.57
CA GLY A 27 -10.14 8.19 2.90
C GLY A 27 -9.64 7.13 3.85
N ILE A 28 -9.29 7.52 5.06
CA ILE A 28 -8.81 6.59 6.07
C ILE A 28 -9.32 7.04 7.44
N VAL A 29 -9.75 6.08 8.22
CA VAL A 29 -10.24 6.34 9.58
C VAL A 29 -9.05 6.27 10.52
N LEU A 30 -8.71 7.40 11.11
CA LEU A 30 -7.55 7.51 11.99
C LEU A 30 -7.94 8.05 13.35
N LEU A 31 -7.17 7.69 14.35
CA LEU A 31 -7.27 8.28 15.68
C LEU A 31 -6.46 9.58 15.72
N GLY A 32 -6.76 10.44 16.68
CA GLY A 32 -6.07 11.73 16.78
C GLY A 32 -4.57 11.60 16.93
N THR A 33 -4.11 10.62 17.71
CA THR A 33 -2.67 10.41 17.90
C THR A 33 -2.01 9.93 16.62
N GLU A 34 -2.76 9.20 15.79
CA GLU A 34 -2.23 8.75 14.50
C GLU A 34 -2.02 9.94 13.57
N ILE A 35 -2.99 10.85 13.53
CA ILE A 35 -2.87 12.05 12.69
C ILE A 35 -1.67 12.88 13.13
N LYS A 36 -1.53 13.06 14.43
CA LYS A 36 -0.41 13.85 14.95
C LYS A 36 0.92 13.21 14.66
N SER A 37 1.00 11.89 14.79
CA SER A 37 2.22 11.16 14.47
C SER A 37 2.57 11.27 12.99
N LEU A 38 1.56 11.16 12.12
CA LEU A 38 1.78 11.30 10.68
C LEU A 38 2.31 12.69 10.32
N ARG A 39 1.81 13.72 10.99
CA ARG A 39 2.31 15.09 10.75
C ARG A 39 3.76 15.24 11.15
N ASN A 40 4.22 14.41 12.07
CA ASN A 40 5.62 14.38 12.49
C ASN A 40 6.41 13.29 11.76
N HIS A 41 5.89 12.85 10.61
CA HIS A 41 6.56 11.85 9.75
C HIS A 41 6.76 10.51 10.45
N GLY A 42 5.81 10.14 11.31
CA GLY A 42 5.89 8.89 12.05
C GLY A 42 5.35 7.67 11.32
N GLY A 43 4.96 7.81 10.06
CA GLY A 43 4.35 6.70 9.33
C GLY A 43 5.29 6.03 8.34
N THR A 44 5.04 4.74 8.11
CA THR A 44 5.69 4.02 7.03
C THR A 44 4.68 3.07 6.41
N LEU A 45 4.74 2.96 5.09
CA LEU A 45 3.89 2.07 4.33
C LEU A 45 4.65 0.88 3.77
N GLN A 46 5.90 0.74 4.17
CA GLN A 46 6.71 -0.39 3.71
C GLN A 46 6.04 -1.70 4.13
N ASP A 47 5.85 -2.58 3.19
CA ASP A 47 5.21 -3.89 3.39
C ASP A 47 3.73 -3.79 3.72
N ALA A 48 3.13 -2.62 3.59
CA ALA A 48 1.69 -2.46 3.80
C ALA A 48 0.93 -2.90 2.55
N PHE A 49 -0.30 -3.31 2.74
CA PHE A 49 -1.17 -3.73 1.65
C PHE A 49 -2.61 -3.48 2.03
N VAL A 50 -3.49 -3.57 1.04
CA VAL A 50 -4.92 -3.36 1.25
C VAL A 50 -5.64 -4.67 1.07
N MET A 51 -6.54 -4.97 1.99
CA MET A 51 -7.33 -6.18 1.96
C MET A 51 -8.80 -5.83 1.93
N ILE A 52 -9.56 -6.54 1.11
CA ILE A 52 -11.00 -6.35 1.06
C ILE A 52 -11.63 -7.47 1.89
N GLU A 53 -12.28 -7.09 2.97
CA GLU A 53 -12.92 -8.05 3.88
C GLU A 53 -14.34 -7.61 4.16
N LYS A 54 -15.28 -8.49 3.95
CA LYS A 54 -16.70 -8.25 4.26
C LYS A 54 -17.23 -6.95 3.66
N GLY A 55 -16.82 -6.67 2.43
CA GLY A 55 -17.28 -5.48 1.72
C GLY A 55 -16.61 -4.18 2.16
N GLU A 56 -15.54 -4.28 2.91
CA GLU A 56 -14.79 -3.12 3.39
C GLU A 56 -13.32 -3.24 3.00
N ALA A 57 -12.68 -2.09 2.82
CA ALA A 57 -11.26 -2.05 2.48
C ALA A 57 -10.47 -1.72 3.75
N TRP A 58 -9.40 -2.48 3.99
CA TRP A 58 -8.57 -2.32 5.17
C TRP A 58 -7.11 -2.16 4.78
N LEU A 59 -6.48 -1.16 5.37
CA LEU A 59 -5.03 -0.98 5.23
C LEU A 59 -4.36 -1.80 6.31
N LYS A 60 -3.57 -2.76 5.88
CA LYS A 60 -2.91 -3.71 6.77
C LYS A 60 -1.42 -3.46 6.80
N ASN A 61 -0.83 -3.68 7.95
CA ASN A 61 0.62 -3.64 8.13
C ASN A 61 1.28 -2.28 7.89
N ALA A 62 0.49 -1.20 7.88
CA ALA A 62 1.05 0.14 7.86
C ALA A 62 1.44 0.51 9.28
N SER A 63 2.58 1.13 9.45
CA SER A 63 3.09 1.49 10.77
C SER A 63 2.91 3.00 10.97
N ILE A 64 2.31 3.38 12.08
CA ILE A 64 2.25 4.77 12.52
C ILE A 64 2.78 4.79 13.94
N ALA A 65 3.94 5.38 14.12
CA ALA A 65 4.62 5.39 15.42
C ALA A 65 3.73 6.05 16.47
N PRO A 66 3.81 5.60 17.72
CA PRO A 66 3.09 6.27 18.79
C PRO A 66 3.49 7.75 18.85
N TYR A 67 2.52 8.59 19.13
CA TYR A 67 2.77 10.02 19.23
C TYR A 67 3.48 10.29 20.58
N SER A 68 4.67 10.91 20.53
CA SER A 68 5.50 11.08 21.71
C SER A 68 4.83 11.82 22.83
N TYR A 69 3.92 12.72 22.51
CA TYR A 69 3.20 13.49 23.51
C TYR A 69 1.83 12.90 23.85
N GLY A 70 1.55 11.73 23.30
CA GLY A 70 0.34 11.02 23.64
C GLY A 70 0.50 10.37 25.00
N ASN A 71 -0.62 10.11 25.66
CA ASN A 71 -0.61 9.48 26.97
C ASN A 71 -0.99 8.00 26.82
N VAL A 72 -1.61 7.45 27.86
CA VAL A 72 -1.97 6.03 27.88
C VAL A 72 -2.97 5.62 26.79
N PHE A 73 -3.58 6.59 26.14
CA PHE A 73 -4.55 6.30 25.09
C PHE A 73 -3.95 6.40 23.70
N ASN A 74 -2.64 6.22 23.59
CA ASN A 74 -1.98 6.20 22.30
C ASN A 74 -2.46 4.97 21.50
N HIS A 75 -2.26 5.05 20.18
CA HIS A 75 -2.70 3.99 19.29
C HIS A 75 -1.68 2.87 19.19
N GLU A 76 -2.13 1.74 18.65
CA GLU A 76 -1.22 0.67 18.27
C GLU A 76 -0.55 1.01 16.94
N ASP A 77 0.75 0.76 16.88
CA ASP A 77 1.59 1.08 15.72
C ASP A 77 1.03 0.49 14.42
N ARG A 78 0.75 -0.80 14.41
CA ARG A 78 0.33 -1.49 13.19
C ARG A 78 -1.14 -1.90 13.19
N ARG A 79 -1.95 -1.08 13.78
CA ARG A 79 -3.39 -1.29 13.81
C ARG A 79 -3.95 -1.37 12.39
N ASP A 80 -4.87 -2.28 12.14
CA ASP A 80 -5.60 -2.29 10.87
C ASP A 80 -6.45 -1.03 10.80
N ARG A 81 -6.42 -0.35 9.65
CA ARG A 81 -7.13 0.92 9.49
C ARG A 81 -8.10 0.81 8.34
N LYS A 82 -9.32 1.25 8.60
CA LYS A 82 -10.37 1.17 7.60
C LYS A 82 -10.17 2.27 6.56
N LEU A 83 -10.26 1.89 5.30
CA LEU A 83 -10.22 2.83 4.19
C LEU A 83 -11.63 3.14 3.74
N LEU A 84 -11.84 4.37 3.32
CA LEU A 84 -13.14 4.84 2.86
C LEU A 84 -13.11 4.99 1.36
N LEU A 85 -13.88 4.14 0.69
CA LEU A 85 -13.99 4.12 -0.76
C LEU A 85 -15.46 4.00 -1.10
N HIS A 86 -15.82 4.39 -2.31
CA HIS A 86 -17.17 4.16 -2.79
C HIS A 86 -17.41 2.67 -2.94
N LYS A 87 -18.65 2.26 -2.71
CA LYS A 87 -19.00 0.85 -2.78
C LYS A 87 -18.63 0.25 -4.13
N GLN A 88 -18.82 1.01 -5.20
CA GLN A 88 -18.48 0.54 -6.54
C GLN A 88 -17.00 0.28 -6.69
N GLU A 89 -16.19 1.14 -6.07
CA GLU A 89 -14.75 0.96 -6.10
C GLU A 89 -14.33 -0.29 -5.34
N ILE A 90 -14.95 -0.52 -4.18
CA ILE A 90 -14.65 -1.70 -3.37
C ILE A 90 -14.99 -2.97 -4.13
N GLU A 91 -16.15 -2.98 -4.79
CA GLU A 91 -16.57 -4.15 -5.57
C GLU A 91 -15.63 -4.41 -6.73
N LYS A 92 -15.21 -3.35 -7.40
CA LYS A 92 -14.25 -3.47 -8.49
C LYS A 92 -12.92 -4.01 -8.01
N LEU A 93 -12.43 -3.47 -6.90
CA LEU A 93 -11.16 -3.92 -6.33
C LEU A 93 -11.24 -5.36 -5.87
N LYS A 94 -12.37 -5.75 -5.30
CA LYS A 94 -12.57 -7.14 -4.89
C LYS A 94 -12.41 -8.10 -6.05
N LYS A 95 -13.01 -7.77 -7.18
CA LYS A 95 -12.90 -8.60 -8.38
C LYS A 95 -11.47 -8.64 -8.90
N ILE A 96 -10.79 -7.49 -8.82
CA ILE A 96 -9.43 -7.39 -9.34
C ILE A 96 -8.48 -8.28 -8.53
N VAL A 97 -8.58 -8.24 -7.19
CA VAL A 97 -7.65 -9.01 -6.36
C VAL A 97 -7.89 -10.51 -6.43
N GLU A 98 -9.03 -10.93 -6.98
CA GLU A 98 -9.25 -12.35 -7.24
C GLU A 98 -8.40 -12.84 -8.41
N GLN A 99 -7.88 -11.94 -9.21
CA GLN A 99 -7.00 -12.31 -10.31
C GLN A 99 -5.60 -12.58 -9.79
N LYS A 100 -5.03 -13.65 -10.29
CA LYS A 100 -3.71 -14.08 -9.86
C LYS A 100 -2.66 -13.01 -10.18
N GLY A 101 -1.82 -12.74 -9.21
CA GLY A 101 -0.71 -11.80 -9.40
C GLY A 101 -1.04 -10.35 -9.18
N LEU A 102 -2.30 -10.04 -8.86
CA LEU A 102 -2.68 -8.65 -8.58
C LEU A 102 -2.91 -8.44 -7.09
N THR A 103 -2.48 -7.29 -6.61
CA THR A 103 -2.66 -6.91 -5.21
C THR A 103 -2.94 -5.42 -5.14
N ILE A 104 -3.41 -4.96 -3.99
CA ILE A 104 -3.66 -3.54 -3.76
C ILE A 104 -2.64 -3.06 -2.73
N ILE A 105 -1.91 -2.02 -3.09
CA ILE A 105 -0.86 -1.50 -2.22
C ILE A 105 -1.04 0.00 -2.05
N PRO A 106 -0.63 0.55 -0.88
CA PRO A 106 -0.66 1.99 -0.70
C PRO A 106 0.59 2.61 -1.32
N LEU A 107 0.42 3.73 -2.00
CA LEU A 107 1.52 4.46 -2.60
C LEU A 107 1.97 5.63 -1.74
N GLY A 108 1.07 6.19 -0.96
CA GLY A 108 1.41 7.32 -0.11
C GLY A 108 0.21 7.80 0.68
N MET A 109 0.48 8.64 1.66
CA MET A 109 -0.54 9.31 2.45
C MET A 109 -0.28 10.80 2.40
N TYR A 110 -1.33 11.59 2.35
CA TYR A 110 -1.19 13.03 2.22
C TYR A 110 -2.42 13.73 2.81
N LEU A 111 -2.24 15.00 3.11
CA LEU A 111 -3.35 15.84 3.58
C LEU A 111 -3.99 16.52 2.39
N ARG A 112 -5.28 16.43 2.33
CA ARG A 112 -6.06 17.11 1.30
C ARG A 112 -7.29 17.71 1.94
N LYS A 113 -7.40 19.03 1.89
CA LYS A 113 -8.52 19.76 2.49
C LYS A 113 -8.73 19.37 3.96
N GLY A 114 -7.64 19.19 4.69
CA GLY A 114 -7.70 18.89 6.12
C GLY A 114 -7.89 17.43 6.46
N PHE A 115 -8.06 16.55 5.47
CA PHE A 115 -8.24 15.13 5.71
C PHE A 115 -7.04 14.34 5.21
N VAL A 116 -6.71 13.29 5.94
CA VAL A 116 -5.67 12.37 5.48
C VAL A 116 -6.27 11.46 4.42
N LYS A 117 -5.61 11.39 3.29
CA LYS A 117 -6.01 10.51 2.19
C LYS A 117 -4.88 9.53 1.91
N VAL A 118 -5.24 8.38 1.38
CA VAL A 118 -4.28 7.36 0.99
C VAL A 118 -4.45 7.11 -0.50
N LYS A 119 -3.34 7.19 -1.22
CA LYS A 119 -3.35 6.79 -2.62
C LYS A 119 -3.03 5.31 -2.65
N ILE A 120 -3.95 4.53 -3.20
CA ILE A 120 -3.76 3.09 -3.32
C ILE A 120 -3.72 2.73 -4.79
N ALA A 121 -3.13 1.59 -5.07
CA ALA A 121 -2.93 1.16 -6.44
C ALA A 121 -3.12 -0.34 -6.58
N VAL A 122 -3.67 -0.73 -7.72
CA VAL A 122 -3.62 -2.12 -8.14
C VAL A 122 -2.26 -2.34 -8.75
N GLY A 123 -1.54 -3.29 -8.23
CA GLY A 123 -0.18 -3.57 -8.70
C GLY A 123 0.02 -5.02 -9.05
N ARG A 124 0.89 -5.23 -10.00
CA ARG A 124 1.36 -6.57 -10.36
C ARG A 124 2.83 -6.64 -9.97
N GLY A 125 3.20 -7.70 -9.25
CA GLY A 125 4.59 -7.85 -8.85
C GLY A 125 5.50 -7.93 -10.06
N LYS A 126 6.56 -7.12 -10.04
CA LYS A 126 7.57 -7.18 -11.10
C LYS A 126 8.45 -8.38 -10.87
N LYS A 127 9.11 -8.83 -11.91
CA LYS A 127 10.05 -9.94 -11.79
C LYS A 127 11.16 -9.62 -10.81
N GLN A 128 11.57 -8.36 -10.74
CA GLN A 128 12.58 -7.96 -9.77
C GLN A 128 12.02 -7.83 -8.39
N HIS A 129 10.72 -7.75 -8.27
CA HIS A 129 10.04 -7.67 -7.00
C HIS A 129 10.51 -8.78 -6.08
N ASP A 130 10.66 -9.95 -6.64
CA ASP A 130 11.22 -11.06 -5.90
C ASP A 130 12.50 -11.47 -6.61
N LYS A 131 13.56 -10.75 -6.29
CA LYS A 131 14.79 -10.92 -7.01
C LYS A 131 15.37 -12.31 -6.89
N ARG A 132 15.22 -12.94 -5.75
CA ARG A 132 15.72 -14.31 -5.59
C ARG A 132 14.92 -15.30 -6.42
N SER A 133 13.61 -15.22 -6.32
CA SER A 133 12.75 -16.03 -7.17
C SER A 133 12.98 -15.72 -8.63
N SER A 134 13.16 -14.46 -8.91
CA SER A 134 13.39 -13.99 -10.26
C SER A 134 14.68 -14.53 -10.82
N ILE A 135 15.73 -14.52 -10.02
CA ILE A 135 17.01 -15.10 -10.45
C ILE A 135 16.86 -16.59 -10.65
N LYS A 136 16.22 -17.27 -9.73
CA LYS A 136 15.98 -18.68 -9.81
C LYS A 136 15.13 -19.03 -11.04
N ALA A 137 14.07 -18.29 -11.24
CA ALA A 137 13.22 -18.49 -12.41
C ALA A 137 13.97 -18.17 -13.69
N ARG A 138 14.82 -17.17 -13.66
CA ARG A 138 15.61 -16.80 -14.81
C ARG A 138 16.65 -17.87 -15.13
N GLU A 139 17.25 -18.44 -14.11
CA GLU A 139 18.19 -19.52 -14.31
C GLU A 139 17.51 -20.76 -14.86
N GLN A 140 16.34 -21.08 -14.31
CA GLN A 140 15.55 -22.17 -14.83
C GLN A 140 15.15 -21.92 -16.29
N LYS A 141 14.75 -20.69 -16.56
CA LYS A 141 14.39 -20.29 -17.89
C LYS A 141 15.59 -20.37 -18.82
N ARG A 142 16.75 -19.93 -18.34
CA ARG A 142 17.98 -20.01 -19.12
C ARG A 142 18.37 -21.44 -19.38
N GLU A 143 18.19 -22.31 -18.42
CA GLU A 143 18.47 -23.72 -18.60
C GLU A 143 17.55 -24.32 -19.62
N ILE A 144 16.28 -24.02 -19.51
CA ILE A 144 15.29 -24.46 -20.48
C ILE A 144 15.63 -23.92 -21.85
N GLU A 145 15.97 -22.64 -21.93
CA GLU A 145 16.35 -22.04 -23.20
C GLU A 145 17.63 -22.64 -23.75
N ARG A 146 18.58 -22.96 -22.89
CA ARG A 146 19.79 -23.63 -23.31
C ARG A 146 19.50 -25.03 -23.82
N GLU A 147 18.59 -25.71 -23.15
CA GLU A 147 18.21 -27.06 -23.62
C GLU A 147 17.45 -26.98 -24.93
N LEU A 148 16.68 -25.91 -25.12
CA LEU A 148 15.90 -25.75 -26.34
C LEU A 148 16.71 -25.13 -27.46
N LYS A 149 17.60 -24.23 -27.13
CA LYS A 149 18.39 -23.51 -28.10
C LYS A 149 19.82 -23.97 -28.12
N GLY A 150 20.20 -24.68 -27.11
CA GLY A 150 21.57 -24.96 -26.87
C GLY A 150 22.16 -24.04 -25.80
#